data_5fdfd26fc8b5c27c2527d4f832ac02b3
#
_entry.id   5fdfd26fc8b5c27c2527d4f832ac02b3
#
_cell.length_a   1.000
_cell.length_b   1.000
_cell.length_c   1.000
_cell.angle_alpha   90.00
_cell.angle_beta   90.00
_cell.angle_gamma   90.00
#
_symmetry.space_group_name_H-M   'P 1'
#
loop_
_entity.id
_entity.type
_entity.pdbx_description
1 polymer ?
#
loop_
_entity_poly.entity_id
_entity_poly.type
_entity_poly.pdbx_seq_one_letter_code
_entity_poly.pdbx_strand_id
1 'polypeptide(L)'
;MARGFQQDGVDVTAMEMTKWFDTNYHYIVPEFVKNQEFKLTSEKFLNEYNEAKSLGIETKPVLIGPISYLLLGKEKESGFNRIDLIDKLVPVYEEILGKLAAAGAKYVQIDEPFLALDIDDATRALYTSVFTKLAAAAQDIKIIVTTYFEALRDNEETALNLPVYAVHVDLVRGENQLDTILAKVPASLTL
;
A
#
# COMPACT_ATOMS: atom_id res chain seq x y z
N MET A 1 7.10 19.43 -0.73
CA MET A 1 7.97 18.23 -0.62
C MET A 1 9.04 18.21 -1.69
N ALA A 2 8.74 18.09 -2.97
CA ALA A 2 9.78 18.04 -4.02
C ALA A 2 10.71 19.27 -4.07
N ARG A 3 10.23 20.45 -3.67
CA ARG A 3 11.01 21.70 -3.65
C ARG A 3 11.44 22.14 -2.26
N GLY A 4 11.08 21.38 -1.23
CA GLY A 4 11.09 21.90 0.12
C GLY A 4 10.05 23.01 0.34
N PHE A 5 9.88 23.44 1.55
CA PHE A 5 9.14 24.68 1.88
C PHE A 5 9.53 25.16 3.28
N GLN A 6 9.35 26.45 3.49
CA GLN A 6 9.58 27.08 4.80
C GLN A 6 8.38 27.96 5.10
N GLN A 7 7.58 27.58 6.08
CA GLN A 7 6.37 28.29 6.46
C GLN A 7 6.00 27.99 7.92
N ASP A 8 5.58 29.02 8.66
CA ASP A 8 5.06 28.92 10.03
C ASP A 8 5.99 28.18 11.01
N GLY A 9 7.31 28.38 10.85
CA GLY A 9 8.32 27.73 11.68
C GLY A 9 8.64 26.29 11.29
N VAL A 10 8.04 25.77 10.24
CA VAL A 10 8.34 24.45 9.65
C VAL A 10 9.28 24.66 8.47
N ASP A 11 10.44 24.01 8.54
CA ASP A 11 11.42 23.96 7.45
C ASP A 11 11.52 22.53 6.94
N VAL A 12 11.11 22.32 5.69
CA VAL A 12 11.18 21.02 5.02
C VAL A 12 12.12 21.13 3.83
N THR A 13 13.26 20.47 3.93
CA THR A 13 14.19 20.35 2.82
C THR A 13 13.58 19.57 1.65
N ALA A 14 14.05 19.84 0.43
CA ALA A 14 13.66 19.04 -0.73
C ALA A 14 14.06 17.57 -0.51
N MET A 15 13.10 16.68 -0.69
CA MET A 15 13.33 15.23 -0.58
C MET A 15 13.93 14.69 -1.87
N GLU A 16 14.62 13.58 -1.76
CA GLU A 16 15.17 12.85 -2.88
C GLU A 16 14.07 12.37 -3.83
N MET A 17 14.39 12.33 -5.11
CA MET A 17 13.57 11.73 -6.14
C MET A 17 14.32 10.56 -6.76
N THR A 18 13.71 9.38 -6.82
CA THR A 18 14.31 8.19 -7.42
C THR A 18 13.33 7.45 -8.32
N LYS A 19 13.81 6.45 -9.04
CA LYS A 19 12.97 5.65 -9.93
C LYS A 19 11.97 4.80 -9.14
N TRP A 20 10.77 4.70 -9.70
CA TRP A 20 9.77 3.73 -9.27
C TRP A 20 10.17 2.35 -9.80
N PHE A 21 10.80 1.55 -8.95
CA PHE A 21 11.41 0.25 -9.29
C PHE A 21 12.36 0.40 -10.49
N ASP A 22 12.31 -0.48 -11.45
CA ASP A 22 13.15 -0.46 -12.66
C ASP A 22 12.50 0.28 -13.85
N THR A 23 11.51 1.11 -13.59
CA THR A 23 10.79 1.89 -14.60
C THR A 23 11.42 3.25 -14.86
N ASN A 24 10.87 3.99 -15.82
CA ASN A 24 11.21 5.40 -16.05
C ASN A 24 10.34 6.36 -15.21
N TYR A 25 9.40 5.86 -14.44
CA TYR A 25 8.64 6.66 -13.49
C TYR A 25 9.49 6.98 -12.26
N HIS A 26 9.22 8.12 -11.63
CA HIS A 26 9.95 8.58 -10.45
C HIS A 26 8.97 8.93 -9.34
N TYR A 27 9.43 8.79 -8.10
CA TYR A 27 8.68 9.21 -6.93
C TYR A 27 9.57 10.00 -5.96
N ILE A 28 8.94 10.79 -5.11
CA ILE A 28 9.60 11.49 -4.02
C ILE A 28 9.74 10.52 -2.86
N VAL A 29 10.98 10.27 -2.44
CA VAL A 29 11.30 9.31 -1.37
C VAL A 29 10.82 9.87 -0.03
N PRO A 30 9.89 9.21 0.69
CA PRO A 30 9.51 9.63 2.02
C PRO A 30 10.70 9.52 2.99
N GLU A 31 10.88 10.52 3.85
CA GLU A 31 11.92 10.53 4.88
C GLU A 31 11.25 10.45 6.25
N PHE A 32 11.67 9.47 7.06
CA PHE A 32 11.08 9.20 8.36
C PHE A 32 12.05 9.49 9.50
N VAL A 33 11.50 9.94 10.63
CA VAL A 33 12.20 10.10 11.90
C VAL A 33 11.67 9.10 12.92
N LYS A 34 12.48 8.75 13.91
CA LYS A 34 12.19 7.68 14.90
C LYS A 34 10.83 7.80 15.59
N ASN A 35 10.40 9.02 15.87
CA ASN A 35 9.12 9.27 16.54
C ASN A 35 8.06 9.85 15.62
N GLN A 36 8.15 9.52 14.32
CA GLN A 36 7.20 9.98 13.31
C GLN A 36 5.77 9.68 13.73
N GLU A 37 4.93 10.71 13.68
CA GLU A 37 3.47 10.57 13.77
C GLU A 37 2.86 10.74 12.38
N PHE A 38 1.79 10.02 12.13
CA PHE A 38 1.06 10.08 10.87
C PHE A 38 -0.34 10.63 11.11
N LYS A 39 -0.80 11.42 10.16
CA LYS A 39 -2.13 12.03 10.20
C LYS A 39 -2.66 12.12 8.78
N LEU A 40 -3.92 11.80 8.60
CA LEU A 40 -4.63 12.05 7.35
C LEU A 40 -4.81 13.57 7.16
N THR A 41 -4.10 14.13 6.18
CA THR A 41 -4.10 15.59 5.91
C THR A 41 -4.79 15.96 4.61
N SER A 42 -5.20 14.96 3.81
CA SER A 42 -5.84 15.19 2.52
C SER A 42 -6.97 14.20 2.30
N GLU A 43 -8.09 14.69 1.84
CA GLU A 43 -9.24 13.89 1.43
C GLU A 43 -9.33 13.74 -0.11
N LYS A 44 -8.21 13.94 -0.81
CA LYS A 44 -8.17 13.87 -2.27
C LYS A 44 -8.77 12.56 -2.80
N PHE A 45 -8.39 11.42 -2.23
CA PHE A 45 -8.90 10.10 -2.59
C PHE A 45 -10.43 9.99 -2.48
N LEU A 46 -11.01 10.61 -1.44
CA LEU A 46 -12.45 10.61 -1.20
C LEU A 46 -13.18 11.56 -2.17
N ASN A 47 -12.60 12.74 -2.38
CA ASN A 47 -13.16 13.75 -3.28
C ASN A 47 -13.21 13.24 -4.73
N GLU A 48 -12.14 12.61 -5.20
CA GLU A 48 -12.06 12.01 -6.54
C GLU A 48 -13.06 10.85 -6.70
N TYR A 49 -13.22 10.01 -5.67
CA TYR A 49 -14.24 8.96 -5.66
C TYR A 49 -15.65 9.54 -5.74
N ASN A 50 -15.97 10.54 -4.92
CA ASN A 50 -17.26 11.18 -4.88
C ASN A 50 -17.58 11.94 -6.18
N GLU A 51 -16.59 12.59 -6.80
CA GLU A 51 -16.74 13.25 -8.09
C GLU A 51 -17.16 12.24 -9.16
N ALA A 52 -16.44 11.13 -9.31
CA ALA A 52 -16.80 10.08 -10.27
C ALA A 52 -18.20 9.51 -9.99
N LYS A 53 -18.51 9.24 -8.73
CA LYS A 53 -19.81 8.72 -8.30
C LYS A 53 -20.94 9.67 -8.62
N SER A 54 -20.77 10.98 -8.49
CA SER A 54 -21.76 11.99 -8.83
C SER A 54 -22.10 12.01 -10.33
N LEU A 55 -21.19 11.52 -11.16
CA LEU A 55 -21.37 11.34 -12.61
C LEU A 55 -21.93 9.96 -12.97
N GLY A 56 -22.30 9.14 -11.98
CA GLY A 56 -22.80 7.79 -12.19
C GLY A 56 -21.72 6.75 -12.52
N ILE A 57 -20.43 7.09 -12.28
CA ILE A 57 -19.30 6.22 -12.57
C ILE A 57 -18.82 5.58 -11.27
N GLU A 58 -18.94 4.26 -11.17
CA GLU A 58 -18.36 3.50 -10.06
C GLU A 58 -16.87 3.33 -10.30
N THR A 59 -16.06 3.84 -9.38
CA THR A 59 -14.59 3.73 -9.45
C THR A 59 -14.04 2.89 -8.30
N LYS A 60 -12.81 2.48 -8.45
CA LYS A 60 -12.04 1.76 -7.44
C LYS A 60 -10.88 2.68 -7.00
N PRO A 61 -10.94 3.29 -5.80
CA PRO A 61 -9.82 4.04 -5.27
C PRO A 61 -8.56 3.18 -5.19
N VAL A 62 -7.40 3.79 -5.49
CA VAL A 62 -6.09 3.14 -5.46
C VAL A 62 -5.22 3.82 -4.43
N LEU A 63 -4.64 3.04 -3.53
CA LEU A 63 -3.75 3.48 -2.47
C LEU A 63 -2.44 2.71 -2.57
N ILE A 64 -1.31 3.37 -2.29
CA ILE A 64 -0.08 2.62 -1.98
C ILE A 64 -0.27 1.91 -0.65
N GLY A 65 0.18 0.67 -0.53
CA GLY A 65 0.05 -0.09 0.70
C GLY A 65 0.96 0.42 1.81
N PRO A 66 0.57 0.25 3.08
CA PRO A 66 1.31 0.82 4.20
C PRO A 66 2.71 0.23 4.36
N ILE A 67 2.90 -1.04 4.06
CA ILE A 67 4.21 -1.69 4.15
C ILE A 67 5.11 -1.19 3.02
N SER A 68 4.63 -1.20 1.78
CA SER A 68 5.40 -0.65 0.66
C SER A 68 5.68 0.84 0.84
N TYR A 69 4.76 1.64 1.39
CA TYR A 69 4.99 3.05 1.67
C TYR A 69 6.18 3.26 2.62
N LEU A 70 6.27 2.48 3.70
CA LEU A 70 7.42 2.56 4.61
C LEU A 70 8.70 2.07 3.94
N LEU A 71 8.65 0.95 3.22
CA LEU A 71 9.83 0.37 2.56
C LEU A 71 10.37 1.23 1.40
N LEU A 72 9.52 2.01 0.73
CA LEU A 72 9.90 3.00 -0.28
C LEU A 72 10.61 4.23 0.29
N GLY A 73 10.48 4.47 1.58
CA GLY A 73 11.11 5.59 2.25
C GLY A 73 12.50 5.27 2.79
N LYS A 74 13.05 6.21 3.53
CA LYS A 74 14.33 6.05 4.23
C LYS A 74 14.31 6.71 5.60
N GLU A 75 15.17 6.23 6.48
CA GLU A 75 15.41 6.83 7.78
C GLU A 75 16.22 8.14 7.61
N LYS A 76 15.74 9.23 8.19
CA LYS A 76 16.45 10.51 8.24
C LYS A 76 17.47 10.59 9.37
N GLU A 77 17.39 9.68 10.33
CA GLU A 77 18.27 9.54 11.48
C GLU A 77 18.56 8.08 11.77
N SER A 78 19.63 7.82 12.49
CA SER A 78 20.04 6.46 12.86
C SER A 78 19.31 5.94 14.11
N GLY A 79 19.38 4.63 14.33
CA GLY A 79 18.92 4.00 15.58
C GLY A 79 17.45 3.60 15.61
N PHE A 80 16.80 3.47 14.45
CA PHE A 80 15.50 2.83 14.29
C PHE A 80 15.38 2.23 12.87
N ASN A 81 14.37 1.41 12.67
CA ASN A 81 13.98 0.92 11.33
C ASN A 81 12.63 1.53 10.99
N ARG A 82 12.50 2.10 9.78
CA ARG A 82 11.25 2.74 9.32
C ARG A 82 10.04 1.81 9.38
N ILE A 83 10.24 0.50 9.25
CA ILE A 83 9.15 -0.47 9.33
C ILE A 83 8.52 -0.54 10.75
N ASP A 84 9.27 -0.14 11.80
CA ASP A 84 8.76 -0.08 13.18
C ASP A 84 7.66 0.99 13.35
N LEU A 85 7.50 1.87 12.36
CA LEU A 85 6.45 2.90 12.34
C LEU A 85 5.09 2.35 11.88
N ILE A 86 4.99 1.09 11.52
CA ILE A 86 3.78 0.51 10.92
C ILE A 86 2.55 0.65 11.83
N ASP A 87 2.70 0.44 13.13
CA ASP A 87 1.59 0.57 14.07
C ASP A 87 1.07 2.01 14.25
N LYS A 88 1.89 3.01 13.91
CA LYS A 88 1.49 4.42 13.86
C LYS A 88 0.84 4.79 12.52
N LEU A 89 1.20 4.09 11.46
CA LEU A 89 0.70 4.36 10.11
C LEU A 89 -0.65 3.67 9.86
N VAL A 90 -0.84 2.44 10.31
CA VAL A 90 -2.06 1.63 10.08
C VAL A 90 -3.34 2.38 10.44
N PRO A 91 -3.45 3.10 11.58
CA PRO A 91 -4.67 3.85 11.93
C PRO A 91 -5.09 4.90 10.87
N VAL A 92 -4.15 5.46 10.12
CA VAL A 92 -4.47 6.37 9.01
C VAL A 92 -5.16 5.63 7.87
N TYR A 93 -4.71 4.41 7.56
CA TYR A 93 -5.38 3.56 6.56
C TYR A 93 -6.76 3.10 7.02
N GLU A 94 -6.90 2.78 8.30
CA GLU A 94 -8.20 2.44 8.88
C GLU A 94 -9.19 3.62 8.75
N GLU A 95 -8.72 4.86 9.00
CA GLU A 95 -9.52 6.07 8.79
C GLU A 95 -9.90 6.25 7.31
N ILE A 96 -8.97 6.04 6.37
CA ILE A 96 -9.23 6.11 4.92
C ILE A 96 -10.30 5.10 4.52
N LEU A 97 -10.15 3.84 4.93
CA LEU A 97 -11.10 2.78 4.62
C LEU A 97 -12.47 3.07 5.20
N GLY A 98 -12.55 3.55 6.45
CA GLY A 98 -13.81 3.97 7.08
C GLY A 98 -14.52 5.09 6.31
N LYS A 99 -13.77 6.11 5.84
CA LYS A 99 -14.32 7.20 5.00
C LYS A 99 -14.82 6.70 3.64
N LEU A 100 -14.10 5.79 3.00
CA LEU A 100 -14.51 5.16 1.74
C LEU A 100 -15.74 4.28 1.91
N ALA A 101 -15.81 3.51 3.01
CA ALA A 101 -16.99 2.71 3.34
C ALA A 101 -18.22 3.60 3.54
N ALA A 102 -18.10 4.67 4.32
CA ALA A 102 -19.18 5.65 4.52
C ALA A 102 -19.64 6.31 3.22
N ALA A 103 -18.73 6.50 2.25
CA ALA A 103 -19.06 7.00 0.92
C ALA A 103 -19.68 5.94 0.01
N GLY A 104 -19.69 4.66 0.42
CA GLY A 104 -20.29 3.54 -0.31
C GLY A 104 -19.38 2.94 -1.38
N ALA A 105 -18.06 3.06 -1.24
CA ALA A 105 -17.11 2.39 -2.11
C ALA A 105 -17.24 0.87 -2.00
N LYS A 106 -17.28 0.17 -3.13
CA LYS A 106 -17.40 -1.30 -3.17
C LYS A 106 -16.05 -2.00 -3.18
N TYR A 107 -15.06 -1.35 -3.74
CA TYR A 107 -13.71 -1.89 -3.89
C TYR A 107 -12.69 -0.82 -3.53
N VAL A 108 -11.54 -1.27 -3.02
CA VAL A 108 -10.31 -0.48 -2.90
C VAL A 108 -9.15 -1.32 -3.38
N GLN A 109 -8.27 -0.73 -4.14
CA GLN A 109 -7.00 -1.35 -4.52
C GLN A 109 -5.91 -0.85 -3.58
N ILE A 110 -5.12 -1.76 -3.02
CA ILE A 110 -3.95 -1.47 -2.21
C ILE A 110 -2.74 -2.06 -2.91
N ASP A 111 -1.85 -1.19 -3.38
CA ASP A 111 -0.66 -1.58 -4.11
C ASP A 111 0.47 -1.92 -3.14
N GLU A 112 0.89 -3.18 -3.14
CA GLU A 112 2.00 -3.69 -2.33
C GLU A 112 3.11 -4.29 -3.21
N PRO A 113 3.80 -3.46 -4.00
CA PRO A 113 4.81 -3.93 -4.93
C PRO A 113 6.03 -4.59 -4.25
N PHE A 114 6.28 -4.33 -2.97
CA PHE A 114 7.35 -5.01 -2.24
C PHE A 114 7.10 -6.51 -2.06
N LEU A 115 5.86 -7.00 -2.23
CA LEU A 115 5.60 -8.45 -2.32
C LEU A 115 6.23 -9.11 -3.55
N ALA A 116 6.65 -8.34 -4.56
CA ALA A 116 7.40 -8.83 -5.71
C ALA A 116 8.92 -8.74 -5.53
N LEU A 117 9.41 -8.33 -4.35
CA LEU A 117 10.84 -8.23 -4.03
C LEU A 117 11.23 -9.22 -2.92
N ASP A 118 12.53 -9.35 -2.71
CA ASP A 118 13.06 -10.13 -1.59
C ASP A 118 12.80 -9.37 -0.28
N ILE A 119 11.96 -9.94 0.58
CA ILE A 119 11.67 -9.44 1.92
C ILE A 119 11.97 -10.51 2.96
N ASP A 120 12.30 -10.09 4.18
CA ASP A 120 12.58 -11.01 5.26
C ASP A 120 11.30 -11.58 5.92
N ASP A 121 11.48 -12.61 6.76
CA ASP A 121 10.35 -13.28 7.42
C ASP A 121 9.58 -12.34 8.36
N ALA A 122 10.26 -11.40 9.00
CA ALA A 122 9.65 -10.42 9.88
C ALA A 122 8.70 -9.50 9.08
N THR A 123 9.13 -9.04 7.92
CA THR A 123 8.30 -8.25 7.00
C THR A 123 7.14 -9.08 6.44
N ARG A 124 7.37 -10.36 6.07
CA ARG A 124 6.27 -11.26 5.65
C ARG A 124 5.19 -11.40 6.73
N ALA A 125 5.60 -11.56 7.98
CA ALA A 125 4.66 -11.66 9.11
C ALA A 125 3.83 -10.38 9.31
N LEU A 126 4.41 -9.20 9.04
CA LEU A 126 3.70 -7.92 9.12
C LEU A 126 2.54 -7.84 8.11
N TYR A 127 2.68 -8.37 6.90
CA TYR A 127 1.60 -8.38 5.93
C TYR A 127 0.32 -9.00 6.49
N THR A 128 0.41 -10.18 7.09
CA THR A 128 -0.75 -10.84 7.69
C THR A 128 -1.38 -10.00 8.80
N SER A 129 -0.58 -9.46 9.72
CA SER A 129 -1.09 -8.68 10.85
C SER A 129 -1.71 -7.36 10.41
N VAL A 130 -1.08 -6.65 9.48
CA VAL A 130 -1.55 -5.37 8.93
C VAL A 130 -2.84 -5.57 8.15
N PHE A 131 -2.87 -6.51 7.21
CA PHE A 131 -4.06 -6.74 6.38
C PHE A 131 -5.24 -7.31 7.19
N THR A 132 -4.99 -7.99 8.33
CA THR A 132 -6.07 -8.34 9.27
C THR A 132 -6.73 -7.09 9.87
N LYS A 133 -5.95 -6.08 10.26
CA LYS A 133 -6.47 -4.79 10.75
C LYS A 133 -7.23 -4.05 9.65
N LEU A 134 -6.63 -3.97 8.45
CA LEU A 134 -7.26 -3.28 7.31
C LEU A 134 -8.57 -3.96 6.87
N ALA A 135 -8.61 -5.29 6.82
CA ALA A 135 -9.82 -6.03 6.48
C ALA A 135 -10.95 -5.77 7.50
N ALA A 136 -10.62 -5.70 8.79
CA ALA A 136 -11.59 -5.35 9.82
C ALA A 136 -12.12 -3.92 9.66
N ALA A 137 -11.26 -2.96 9.30
CA ALA A 137 -11.64 -1.57 9.09
C ALA A 137 -12.41 -1.34 7.77
N ALA A 138 -12.18 -2.17 6.76
CA ALA A 138 -12.79 -2.06 5.44
C ALA A 138 -14.31 -2.33 5.46
N GLN A 139 -14.82 -3.01 6.49
CA GLN A 139 -16.24 -3.41 6.58
C GLN A 139 -16.66 -4.20 5.34
N ASP A 140 -17.56 -3.64 4.51
CA ASP A 140 -18.08 -4.28 3.29
C ASP A 140 -17.24 -3.99 2.03
N ILE A 141 -16.19 -3.17 2.15
CA ILE A 141 -15.30 -2.88 1.01
C ILE A 141 -14.44 -4.10 0.70
N LYS A 142 -14.44 -4.50 -0.55
CA LYS A 142 -13.58 -5.56 -1.07
C LYS A 142 -12.18 -5.01 -1.33
N ILE A 143 -11.20 -5.45 -0.53
CA ILE A 143 -9.79 -5.08 -0.72
C ILE A 143 -9.20 -5.95 -1.83
N ILE A 144 -8.54 -5.31 -2.79
CA ILE A 144 -7.75 -5.94 -3.85
C ILE A 144 -6.29 -5.57 -3.61
N VAL A 145 -5.45 -6.53 -3.26
CA VAL A 145 -4.00 -6.31 -3.17
C VAL A 145 -3.39 -6.45 -4.55
N THR A 146 -2.62 -5.46 -4.96
CA THR A 146 -2.00 -5.43 -6.29
C THR A 146 -0.50 -5.45 -6.19
N THR A 147 0.12 -6.42 -6.87
CA THR A 147 1.56 -6.56 -7.03
C THR A 147 1.94 -6.40 -8.50
N TYR A 148 3.12 -5.89 -8.77
CA TYR A 148 3.59 -5.67 -10.13
C TYR A 148 5.13 -5.60 -10.20
N PHE A 149 5.65 -5.65 -11.44
CA PHE A 149 7.05 -5.53 -11.86
C PHE A 149 7.91 -6.76 -11.60
N GLU A 150 7.36 -7.87 -11.09
CA GLU A 150 8.01 -9.16 -10.98
C GLU A 150 7.04 -10.23 -10.44
N ALA A 151 7.48 -11.48 -10.39
CA ALA A 151 6.77 -12.59 -9.75
C ALA A 151 6.83 -12.45 -8.21
N LEU A 152 5.86 -13.06 -7.52
CA LEU A 152 5.81 -13.10 -6.05
C LEU A 152 6.93 -13.94 -5.42
N ARG A 153 7.45 -14.96 -6.12
CA ARG A 153 8.52 -15.84 -5.66
C ARG A 153 8.26 -16.41 -4.26
N ASP A 154 9.17 -16.19 -3.32
CA ASP A 154 9.06 -16.67 -1.93
C ASP A 154 7.90 -16.02 -1.15
N ASN A 155 7.27 -14.99 -1.70
CA ASN A 155 6.15 -14.30 -1.06
C ASN A 155 4.77 -14.80 -1.53
N GLU A 156 4.70 -15.82 -2.42
CA GLU A 156 3.44 -16.39 -2.91
C GLU A 156 2.50 -16.77 -1.76
N GLU A 157 3.01 -17.54 -0.79
CA GLU A 157 2.21 -17.99 0.35
C GLU A 157 1.71 -16.81 1.19
N THR A 158 2.56 -15.81 1.42
CA THR A 158 2.17 -14.59 2.14
C THR A 158 1.03 -13.87 1.42
N ALA A 159 1.18 -13.62 0.12
CA ALA A 159 0.19 -12.88 -0.65
C ALA A 159 -1.15 -13.62 -0.77
N LEU A 160 -1.12 -14.94 -1.01
CA LEU A 160 -2.32 -15.74 -1.22
C LEU A 160 -3.10 -16.04 0.08
N ASN A 161 -2.48 -15.88 1.24
CA ASN A 161 -3.14 -16.06 2.55
C ASN A 161 -3.54 -14.73 3.22
N LEU A 162 -3.43 -13.60 2.54
CA LEU A 162 -3.94 -12.33 3.05
C LEU A 162 -5.48 -12.38 3.19
N PRO A 163 -6.05 -11.82 4.26
CA PRO A 163 -7.50 -11.79 4.45
C PRO A 163 -8.15 -10.68 3.59
N VAL A 164 -8.06 -10.84 2.27
CA VAL A 164 -8.54 -9.86 1.27
C VAL A 164 -9.47 -10.52 0.26
N TYR A 165 -10.20 -9.72 -0.49
CA TYR A 165 -11.09 -10.23 -1.52
C TYR A 165 -10.34 -10.78 -2.73
N ALA A 166 -9.29 -10.08 -3.17
CA ALA A 166 -8.54 -10.47 -4.36
C ALA A 166 -7.06 -10.10 -4.28
N VAL A 167 -6.25 -10.84 -5.01
CA VAL A 167 -4.84 -10.53 -5.25
C VAL A 167 -4.61 -10.45 -6.76
N HIS A 168 -4.01 -9.37 -7.22
CA HIS A 168 -3.52 -9.22 -8.60
C HIS A 168 -2.06 -9.63 -8.66
N VAL A 169 -1.69 -10.36 -9.69
CA VAL A 169 -0.31 -10.80 -9.98
C VAL A 169 0.12 -10.37 -11.36
N ASP A 170 1.40 -10.03 -11.52
CA ASP A 170 1.97 -9.60 -12.80
C ASP A 170 2.32 -10.80 -13.66
N LEU A 171 1.59 -11.01 -14.75
CA LEU A 171 1.85 -12.07 -15.73
C LEU A 171 2.64 -11.58 -16.95
N VAL A 172 3.10 -10.33 -16.94
CA VAL A 172 3.97 -9.79 -18.00
C VAL A 172 5.44 -10.02 -17.63
N ARG A 173 5.84 -9.65 -16.40
CA ARG A 173 7.21 -9.88 -15.92
C ARG A 173 7.36 -11.18 -15.13
N GLY A 174 6.29 -11.64 -14.52
CA GLY A 174 6.21 -12.90 -13.79
C GLY A 174 5.38 -13.95 -14.54
N GLU A 175 5.53 -14.09 -15.86
CA GLU A 175 4.68 -14.95 -16.72
C GLU A 175 4.60 -16.42 -16.26
N ASN A 176 5.69 -16.94 -15.66
CA ASN A 176 5.77 -18.35 -15.26
C ASN A 176 5.15 -18.64 -13.88
N GLN A 177 4.63 -17.63 -13.15
CA GLN A 177 4.07 -17.84 -11.82
C GLN A 177 2.61 -18.35 -11.83
N LEU A 178 1.90 -18.24 -12.96
CA LEU A 178 0.46 -18.54 -13.00
C LEU A 178 0.13 -19.95 -12.52
N ASP A 179 0.83 -20.95 -13.03
CA ASP A 179 0.55 -22.36 -12.69
C ASP A 179 0.80 -22.66 -11.20
N THR A 180 1.87 -22.07 -10.63
CA THR A 180 2.19 -22.24 -9.20
C THR A 180 1.16 -21.55 -8.31
N ILE A 181 0.69 -20.38 -8.71
CA ILE A 181 -0.34 -19.63 -8.00
C ILE A 181 -1.69 -20.34 -8.06
N LEU A 182 -2.12 -20.80 -9.25
CA LEU A 182 -3.37 -21.53 -9.41
C LEU A 182 -3.41 -22.83 -8.61
N ALA A 183 -2.27 -23.49 -8.42
CA ALA A 183 -2.18 -24.69 -7.60
C ALA A 183 -2.30 -24.42 -6.09
N LYS A 184 -2.07 -23.19 -5.63
CA LYS A 184 -2.03 -22.79 -4.21
C LYS A 184 -3.17 -21.85 -3.79
N VAL A 185 -3.78 -21.16 -4.75
CA VAL A 185 -4.78 -20.14 -4.42
C VAL A 185 -5.97 -20.73 -3.68
N PRO A 186 -6.35 -20.18 -2.50
CA PRO A 186 -7.54 -20.63 -1.79
C PRO A 186 -8.81 -20.35 -2.60
N ALA A 187 -9.81 -21.24 -2.49
CA ALA A 187 -11.09 -21.07 -3.18
C ALA A 187 -11.86 -19.78 -2.78
N SER A 188 -11.52 -19.20 -1.65
CA SER A 188 -12.10 -17.95 -1.15
C SER A 188 -11.44 -16.69 -1.73
N LEU A 189 -10.28 -16.81 -2.37
CA LEU A 189 -9.54 -15.70 -2.92
C LEU A 189 -9.78 -15.57 -4.44
N THR A 190 -10.01 -14.34 -4.90
CA THR A 190 -10.11 -14.02 -6.34
C THR A 190 -8.73 -13.65 -6.89
N LEU A 191 -8.38 -14.13 -8.09
CA LEU A 191 -7.23 -13.69 -8.86
C LEU A 191 -7.68 -12.81 -10.02
#